data_11a867c570f12bbbaba2946e65949e8b
#
_entry.id   11a867c570f12bbbaba2946e65949e8b
#
_cell.length_a   1.000
_cell.length_b   1.000
_cell.length_c   1.000
_cell.angle_alpha   90.00
_cell.angle_beta   90.00
_cell.angle_gamma   90.00
#
_symmetry.space_group_name_H-M   'P 1'
#
loop_
_entity.id
_entity.type
_entity.pdbx_description
1 polymer ?
#
loop_
_entity_poly.entity_id
_entity_poly.type
_entity_poly.pdbx_seq_one_letter_code
_entity_poly.pdbx_strand_id
1 'polypeptide(L)'
;MVIELEEMKTRSTTSSVEILGNQCAPLQYIRELTQNSIEAIEQSGKDGQIVWTYDRQYMKEKGIRKLSIIDNGVGMDGEELRKLMNHMFSSGKQQGLTENFGIGAKVSGLMHSPDGMVYKVWKEGKGYLGILMKHPENDQYGLLQHELEDGDLSPYIEIDSSLKPEFKRCTVTNHGTQVTLLGDQPEQDTYLPKDAVYGPNWLARYLNSRYLSVPENVELAVSCNVHKNEDGTPKYQIRMIKGMRYYNEKYSTHSGVLPIKGAKVHWWVLEGLKNPRPEFPS
;
A
#
# COMPACT_ATOMS: atom_id res chain seq x y z
N MET A 1 28.45 16.73 -40.11
CA MET A 1 28.95 16.81 -38.72
C MET A 1 28.32 15.63 -37.98
N VAL A 2 29.11 14.64 -37.63
CA VAL A 2 28.62 13.49 -36.82
C VAL A 2 28.69 13.96 -35.38
N ILE A 3 27.53 13.93 -34.67
CA ILE A 3 27.51 14.22 -33.25
C ILE A 3 27.65 12.89 -32.53
N GLU A 4 28.78 12.66 -31.89
CA GLU A 4 29.00 11.52 -31.00
C GLU A 4 28.75 11.97 -29.58
N LEU A 5 27.93 11.20 -28.85
CA LEU A 5 27.61 11.43 -27.43
C LEU A 5 28.12 10.25 -26.63
N GLU A 6 28.78 10.52 -25.52
CA GLU A 6 29.00 9.52 -24.49
C GLU A 6 27.72 9.36 -23.65
N GLU A 7 27.23 8.13 -23.51
CA GLU A 7 26.02 7.84 -22.74
C GLU A 7 26.22 8.15 -21.25
N MET A 8 25.32 8.93 -20.67
CA MET A 8 25.36 9.22 -19.24
C MET A 8 25.10 7.95 -18.45
N LYS A 9 26.03 7.56 -17.59
CA LYS A 9 25.89 6.40 -16.70
C LYS A 9 25.02 6.76 -15.50
N THR A 10 24.02 5.93 -15.20
CA THR A 10 23.25 6.06 -13.95
C THR A 10 24.11 5.67 -12.75
N ARG A 11 23.89 6.34 -11.62
CA ARG A 11 24.44 5.94 -10.32
C ARG A 11 23.87 4.57 -9.90
N SER A 12 24.41 3.99 -8.84
CA SER A 12 23.91 2.73 -8.28
C SER A 12 22.40 2.80 -7.98
N THR A 13 21.71 1.67 -8.00
CA THR A 13 20.30 1.55 -7.61
C THR A 13 20.04 2.16 -6.23
N THR A 14 20.94 1.95 -5.28
CA THR A 14 20.89 2.53 -3.92
C THR A 14 20.79 4.06 -3.96
N SER A 15 21.71 4.72 -4.67
CA SER A 15 21.69 6.19 -4.80
C SER A 15 20.41 6.70 -5.46
N SER A 16 19.86 5.95 -6.42
CA SER A 16 18.59 6.31 -7.07
C SER A 16 17.40 6.17 -6.13
N VAL A 17 17.34 5.11 -5.33
CA VAL A 17 16.29 4.90 -4.30
C VAL A 17 16.34 6.02 -3.26
N GLU A 18 17.52 6.37 -2.75
CA GLU A 18 17.67 7.42 -1.74
C GLU A 18 17.31 8.81 -2.26
N ILE A 19 17.77 9.17 -3.47
CA ILE A 19 17.44 10.47 -4.08
C ILE A 19 15.93 10.61 -4.30
N LEU A 20 15.30 9.61 -4.87
CA LEU A 20 13.86 9.61 -5.12
C LEU A 20 13.06 9.50 -3.81
N GLY A 21 13.54 8.70 -2.87
CA GLY A 21 12.91 8.50 -1.57
C GLY A 21 12.85 9.76 -0.73
N ASN A 22 13.92 10.56 -0.73
CA ASN A 22 13.96 11.84 -0.04
C ASN A 22 12.98 12.89 -0.61
N GLN A 23 12.45 12.66 -1.81
CA GLN A 23 11.41 13.50 -2.42
C GLN A 23 10.00 12.99 -2.12
N CYS A 24 9.86 11.80 -1.56
CA CYS A 24 8.57 11.22 -1.22
C CYS A 24 7.95 11.91 0.01
N ALA A 25 6.65 12.15 -0.04
CA ALA A 25 5.93 12.58 1.15
C ALA A 25 5.90 11.44 2.20
N PRO A 26 5.91 11.74 3.52
CA PRO A 26 6.05 10.72 4.58
C PRO A 26 5.06 9.55 4.52
N LEU A 27 3.83 9.78 4.02
CA LEU A 27 2.79 8.75 3.92
C LEU A 27 2.50 8.35 2.45
N GLN A 28 3.39 8.68 1.53
CA GLN A 28 3.18 8.37 0.11
C GLN A 28 3.01 6.88 -0.14
N TYR A 29 3.75 6.03 0.57
CA TYR A 29 3.66 4.58 0.46
C TYR A 29 2.24 4.03 0.68
N ILE A 30 1.45 4.65 1.57
CA ILE A 30 0.05 4.27 1.79
C ILE A 30 -0.77 4.48 0.52
N ARG A 31 -0.62 5.64 -0.12
CA ARG A 31 -1.33 5.95 -1.36
C ARG A 31 -0.91 5.01 -2.48
N GLU A 32 0.39 4.82 -2.66
CA GLU A 32 0.93 4.01 -3.76
C GLU A 32 0.54 2.53 -3.62
N LEU A 33 0.65 1.95 -2.42
CA LEU A 33 0.22 0.57 -2.19
C LEU A 33 -1.30 0.41 -2.36
N THR A 34 -2.10 1.39 -1.89
CA THR A 34 -3.56 1.37 -2.11
C THR A 34 -3.88 1.44 -3.60
N GLN A 35 -3.17 2.28 -4.36
CA GLN A 35 -3.38 2.42 -5.80
C GLN A 35 -3.04 1.13 -6.54
N ASN A 36 -1.95 0.46 -6.19
CA ASN A 36 -1.58 -0.83 -6.76
C ASN A 36 -2.67 -1.89 -6.51
N SER A 37 -3.24 -1.92 -5.31
CA SER A 37 -4.35 -2.82 -4.98
C SER A 37 -5.63 -2.50 -5.76
N ILE A 38 -5.95 -1.21 -5.95
CA ILE A 38 -7.09 -0.78 -6.80
C ILE A 38 -6.87 -1.27 -8.23
N GLU A 39 -5.70 -1.04 -8.81
CA GLU A 39 -5.36 -1.48 -10.17
C GLU A 39 -5.41 -3.01 -10.33
N ALA A 40 -4.97 -3.76 -9.32
CA ALA A 40 -5.06 -5.22 -9.32
C ALA A 40 -6.52 -5.71 -9.33
N ILE A 41 -7.42 -5.02 -8.63
CA ILE A 41 -8.86 -5.32 -8.67
C ILE A 41 -9.46 -4.93 -10.02
N GLU A 42 -9.17 -3.74 -10.54
CA GLU A 42 -9.64 -3.29 -11.86
C GLU A 42 -9.22 -4.25 -12.97
N GLN A 43 -7.97 -4.75 -12.93
CA GLN A 43 -7.46 -5.76 -13.87
C GLN A 43 -8.22 -7.09 -13.76
N SER A 44 -8.77 -7.45 -12.61
CA SER A 44 -9.58 -8.65 -12.46
C SER A 44 -10.92 -8.58 -13.19
N GLY A 45 -11.39 -7.38 -13.50
CA GLY A 45 -12.72 -7.11 -14.08
C GLY A 45 -13.89 -7.47 -13.15
N LYS A 46 -13.64 -7.65 -11.86
CA LYS A 46 -14.62 -8.03 -10.84
C LYS A 46 -14.64 -7.02 -9.69
N ASP A 47 -15.68 -7.09 -8.88
CA ASP A 47 -15.70 -6.37 -7.61
C ASP A 47 -14.63 -6.96 -6.67
N GLY A 48 -13.94 -6.08 -5.96
CA GLY A 48 -12.87 -6.48 -5.07
C GLY A 48 -12.82 -5.71 -3.77
N GLN A 49 -11.96 -6.20 -2.89
CA GLN A 49 -11.84 -5.73 -1.52
C GLN A 49 -10.39 -5.43 -1.18
N ILE A 50 -10.19 -4.31 -0.51
CA ILE A 50 -8.89 -3.89 0.03
C ILE A 50 -9.07 -3.60 1.51
N VAL A 51 -8.17 -4.13 2.33
CA VAL A 51 -8.14 -3.80 3.75
C VAL A 51 -6.74 -3.44 4.22
N TRP A 52 -6.62 -2.29 4.86
CA TRP A 52 -5.48 -1.94 5.67
C TRP A 52 -5.68 -2.45 7.09
N THR A 53 -4.74 -3.25 7.56
CA THR A 53 -4.75 -3.90 8.88
C THR A 53 -3.32 -4.14 9.36
N TYR A 54 -3.12 -5.05 10.30
CA TYR A 54 -1.80 -5.57 10.66
C TYR A 54 -1.67 -7.03 10.23
N ASP A 55 -0.44 -7.49 10.00
CA ASP A 55 -0.16 -8.90 9.72
C ASP A 55 -0.45 -9.76 10.97
N ARG A 56 -1.52 -10.56 10.89
CA ARG A 56 -1.99 -11.38 12.02
C ARG A 56 -1.04 -12.51 12.35
N GLN A 57 -0.39 -13.08 11.33
CA GLN A 57 0.59 -14.13 11.53
C GLN A 57 1.81 -13.57 12.28
N TYR A 58 2.36 -12.46 11.81
CA TYR A 58 3.49 -11.80 12.46
C TYR A 58 3.14 -11.40 13.91
N MET A 59 1.94 -10.87 14.13
CA MET A 59 1.46 -10.54 15.48
C MET A 59 1.38 -11.79 16.38
N LYS A 60 0.89 -12.92 15.85
CA LYS A 60 0.81 -14.18 16.60
C LYS A 60 2.18 -14.73 16.97
N GLU A 61 3.14 -14.63 16.05
CA GLU A 61 4.49 -15.19 16.21
C GLU A 61 5.42 -14.31 17.04
N LYS A 62 5.34 -13.00 16.86
CA LYS A 62 6.29 -12.02 17.41
C LYS A 62 5.68 -11.06 18.45
N GLY A 63 4.35 -11.02 18.59
CA GLY A 63 3.67 -10.09 19.50
C GLY A 63 3.69 -8.62 19.03
N ILE A 64 4.11 -8.34 17.79
CA ILE A 64 4.31 -7.00 17.24
C ILE A 64 3.38 -6.80 16.04
N ARG A 65 2.74 -5.62 15.96
CA ARG A 65 1.85 -5.30 14.85
C ARG A 65 2.64 -4.66 13.71
N LYS A 66 2.69 -5.34 12.59
CA LYS A 66 3.26 -4.81 11.34
C LYS A 66 2.14 -4.38 10.41
N LEU A 67 2.15 -3.11 9.98
CA LEU A 67 1.15 -2.57 9.07
C LEU A 67 1.11 -3.37 7.78
N SER A 68 -0.08 -3.74 7.35
CA SER A 68 -0.28 -4.59 6.19
C SER A 68 -1.49 -4.13 5.39
N ILE A 69 -1.37 -4.19 4.06
CA ILE A 69 -2.47 -4.07 3.12
C ILE A 69 -2.75 -5.43 2.51
N ILE A 70 -4.03 -5.77 2.35
CA ILE A 70 -4.49 -7.00 1.73
C ILE A 70 -5.50 -6.63 0.64
N ASP A 71 -5.37 -7.23 -0.53
CA ASP A 71 -6.36 -7.17 -1.60
C ASP A 71 -6.68 -8.56 -2.15
N ASN A 72 -7.83 -8.71 -2.77
CA ASN A 72 -8.25 -9.90 -3.50
C ASN A 72 -8.29 -9.67 -5.03
N GLY A 73 -7.37 -8.84 -5.54
CA GLY A 73 -7.18 -8.60 -6.96
C GLY A 73 -6.61 -9.79 -7.73
N VAL A 74 -6.01 -9.56 -8.89
CA VAL A 74 -5.48 -10.62 -9.78
C VAL A 74 -4.38 -11.47 -9.16
N GLY A 75 -3.67 -10.96 -8.13
CA GLY A 75 -2.50 -11.61 -7.55
C GLY A 75 -1.35 -11.75 -8.54
N MET A 76 -0.33 -12.54 -8.15
CA MET A 76 0.87 -12.78 -8.95
C MET A 76 1.39 -14.19 -8.71
N ASP A 77 2.03 -14.79 -9.72
CA ASP A 77 2.92 -15.94 -9.53
C ASP A 77 4.32 -15.49 -9.08
N GLY A 78 5.21 -16.46 -8.80
CA GLY A 78 6.55 -16.17 -8.28
C GLY A 78 7.42 -15.37 -9.25
N GLU A 79 7.33 -15.62 -10.55
CA GLU A 79 8.09 -14.89 -11.55
C GLU A 79 7.54 -13.48 -11.79
N GLU A 80 6.24 -13.30 -11.74
CA GLU A 80 5.60 -11.98 -11.78
C GLU A 80 5.99 -11.16 -10.55
N LEU A 81 6.00 -11.78 -9.37
CA LEU A 81 6.47 -11.15 -8.13
C LEU A 81 7.93 -10.72 -8.24
N ARG A 82 8.82 -11.62 -8.70
CA ARG A 82 10.23 -11.30 -8.93
C ARG A 82 10.40 -10.12 -9.87
N LYS A 83 9.70 -10.13 -11.00
CA LYS A 83 9.72 -9.03 -11.97
C LYS A 83 9.23 -7.72 -11.37
N LEU A 84 8.10 -7.75 -10.66
CA LEU A 84 7.57 -6.57 -9.99
C LEU A 84 8.59 -5.97 -9.02
N MET A 85 9.24 -6.80 -8.20
CA MET A 85 10.14 -6.34 -7.14
C MET A 85 11.50 -5.90 -7.69
N ASN A 86 12.06 -6.60 -8.68
CA ASN A 86 13.42 -6.37 -9.19
C ASN A 86 13.54 -5.18 -10.14
N HIS A 87 12.47 -4.77 -10.79
CA HIS A 87 12.52 -3.67 -11.75
C HIS A 87 12.05 -2.35 -11.14
N MET A 88 12.97 -1.39 -10.97
CA MET A 88 12.63 -0.07 -10.46
C MET A 88 11.63 0.70 -11.36
N PHE A 89 11.67 0.46 -12.68
CA PHE A 89 10.87 1.18 -13.68
C PHE A 89 9.93 0.29 -14.48
N SER A 90 9.58 -0.88 -13.97
CA SER A 90 8.65 -1.77 -14.67
C SER A 90 7.21 -1.50 -14.26
N SER A 91 6.58 -0.60 -14.98
CA SER A 91 5.17 -0.82 -15.29
C SER A 91 5.16 -1.54 -16.64
N GLY A 92 4.52 -2.70 -16.74
CA GLY A 92 4.35 -3.40 -18.03
C GLY A 92 3.37 -2.67 -18.97
N LYS A 93 3.16 -1.37 -18.76
CA LYS A 93 2.26 -0.49 -19.49
C LYS A 93 3.08 0.58 -20.22
N GLN A 94 2.61 0.99 -21.39
CA GLN A 94 3.18 2.14 -22.12
C GLN A 94 3.10 3.40 -21.26
N GLN A 95 4.16 4.21 -21.25
CA GLN A 95 4.27 5.43 -20.46
C GLN A 95 3.14 6.42 -20.84
N GLY A 96 2.15 6.58 -19.94
CA GLY A 96 1.11 7.60 -20.00
C GLY A 96 1.31 8.67 -18.92
N LEU A 97 0.77 9.86 -19.12
CA LEU A 97 0.85 10.98 -18.17
C LEU A 97 0.21 10.69 -16.80
N THR A 98 -0.58 9.63 -16.69
CA THR A 98 -1.31 9.20 -15.48
C THR A 98 -0.80 7.88 -14.89
N GLU A 99 0.18 7.23 -15.52
CA GLU A 99 0.67 5.93 -15.07
C GLU A 99 1.80 6.08 -14.06
N ASN A 100 1.58 5.51 -12.88
CA ASN A 100 2.62 5.37 -11.86
C ASN A 100 3.69 4.40 -12.39
N PHE A 101 4.93 4.82 -12.39
CA PHE A 101 6.10 4.05 -12.87
C PHE A 101 6.44 2.80 -12.03
N GLY A 102 5.53 2.30 -11.20
CA GLY A 102 5.79 1.18 -10.27
C GLY A 102 6.88 1.49 -9.22
N ILE A 103 7.45 2.68 -9.26
CA ILE A 103 8.53 3.14 -8.39
C ILE A 103 7.97 3.64 -7.07
N GLY A 104 6.83 4.31 -7.11
CA GLY A 104 6.29 5.04 -5.96
C GLY A 104 6.14 4.17 -4.73
N ALA A 105 5.51 3.01 -4.86
CA ALA A 105 5.30 2.08 -3.76
C ALA A 105 6.62 1.52 -3.21
N LYS A 106 7.57 1.13 -4.09
CA LYS A 106 8.86 0.56 -3.68
C LYS A 106 9.75 1.60 -3.01
N VAL A 107 9.95 2.75 -3.66
CA VAL A 107 10.83 3.79 -3.15
C VAL A 107 10.29 4.37 -1.86
N SER A 108 9.03 4.83 -1.85
CA SER A 108 8.45 5.39 -0.62
C SER A 108 8.27 4.34 0.48
N GLY A 109 7.98 3.09 0.11
CA GLY A 109 7.86 1.98 1.04
C GLY A 109 9.19 1.60 1.68
N LEU A 110 10.27 1.47 0.89
CA LEU A 110 11.62 1.16 1.39
C LEU A 110 12.19 2.27 2.27
N MET A 111 11.90 3.54 1.99
CA MET A 111 12.30 4.64 2.88
C MET A 111 11.60 4.59 4.23
N HIS A 112 10.39 4.04 4.29
CA HIS A 112 9.61 3.89 5.51
C HIS A 112 9.84 2.54 6.20
N SER A 113 10.25 1.53 5.45
CA SER A 113 10.41 0.16 5.90
C SER A 113 11.67 -0.47 5.33
N PRO A 114 12.87 0.05 5.68
CA PRO A 114 14.14 -0.46 5.19
C PRO A 114 14.42 -1.89 5.65
N ASP A 115 13.90 -2.30 6.80
CA ASP A 115 14.01 -3.67 7.33
C ASP A 115 13.24 -4.70 6.49
N GLY A 116 12.31 -4.23 5.67
CA GLY A 116 11.68 -5.02 4.61
C GLY A 116 10.22 -4.68 4.33
N MET A 117 9.88 -4.92 3.07
CA MET A 117 8.51 -5.03 2.56
C MET A 117 8.28 -6.49 2.19
N VAL A 118 7.47 -7.19 2.97
CA VAL A 118 7.14 -8.60 2.73
C VAL A 118 5.93 -8.67 1.81
N TYR A 119 6.10 -9.27 0.64
CA TYR A 119 5.04 -9.56 -0.31
C TYR A 119 4.65 -11.01 -0.19
N LYS A 120 3.40 -11.28 0.15
CA LYS A 120 2.75 -12.58 0.03
C LYS A 120 1.70 -12.46 -1.08
N VAL A 121 1.81 -13.27 -2.11
CA VAL A 121 0.94 -13.17 -3.29
C VAL A 121 0.36 -14.53 -3.63
N TRP A 122 -0.86 -14.53 -4.18
CA TRP A 122 -1.55 -15.75 -4.57
C TRP A 122 -2.11 -15.61 -5.97
N LYS A 123 -1.91 -16.65 -6.78
CA LYS A 123 -2.47 -16.77 -8.11
C LYS A 123 -2.86 -18.22 -8.36
N GLU A 124 -4.09 -18.46 -8.82
CA GLU A 124 -4.63 -19.80 -9.07
C GLU A 124 -4.48 -20.77 -7.88
N GLY A 125 -4.60 -20.21 -6.67
CA GLY A 125 -4.49 -20.97 -5.42
C GLY A 125 -3.09 -21.19 -4.88
N LYS A 126 -2.03 -21.02 -5.69
CA LYS A 126 -0.63 -21.10 -5.25
C LYS A 126 -0.18 -19.81 -4.61
N GLY A 127 0.62 -19.90 -3.57
CA GLY A 127 1.14 -18.76 -2.82
C GLY A 127 2.66 -18.62 -2.95
N TYR A 128 3.13 -17.38 -3.01
CA TYR A 128 4.56 -17.05 -3.05
C TYR A 128 4.88 -15.91 -2.10
N LEU A 129 6.10 -15.93 -1.56
CA LEU A 129 6.61 -14.89 -0.66
C LEU A 129 7.94 -14.37 -1.19
N GLY A 130 8.08 -13.06 -1.23
CA GLY A 130 9.34 -12.36 -1.50
C GLY A 130 9.51 -11.16 -0.56
N ILE A 131 10.74 -10.78 -0.30
CA ILE A 131 11.07 -9.67 0.59
C ILE A 131 11.97 -8.69 -0.14
N LEU A 132 11.53 -7.45 -0.22
CA LEU A 132 12.31 -6.33 -0.71
C LEU A 132 12.82 -5.53 0.49
N MET A 133 14.13 -5.35 0.63
CA MET A 133 14.74 -4.75 1.81
C MET A 133 16.03 -3.98 1.51
N LYS A 134 16.51 -3.25 2.50
CA LYS A 134 17.85 -2.69 2.53
C LYS A 134 18.79 -3.67 3.21
N HIS A 135 19.92 -3.98 2.59
CA HIS A 135 20.92 -4.87 3.18
C HIS A 135 21.56 -4.19 4.40
N PRO A 136 21.62 -4.85 5.57
CA PRO A 136 22.04 -4.21 6.81
C PRO A 136 23.52 -3.79 6.84
N GLU A 137 24.39 -4.45 6.07
CA GLU A 137 25.84 -4.19 6.13
C GLU A 137 26.34 -3.29 5.00
N ASN A 138 25.76 -3.35 3.81
CA ASN A 138 26.27 -2.64 2.63
C ASN A 138 25.34 -1.58 2.06
N ASP A 139 24.23 -1.30 2.73
CA ASP A 139 23.21 -0.32 2.36
C ASP A 139 22.53 -0.55 0.98
N GLN A 140 22.73 -1.69 0.35
CA GLN A 140 22.12 -1.99 -0.95
C GLN A 140 20.64 -2.35 -0.79
N TYR A 141 19.81 -1.88 -1.70
CA TYR A 141 18.40 -2.30 -1.79
C TYR A 141 18.28 -3.45 -2.78
N GLY A 142 17.55 -4.49 -2.37
CA GLY A 142 17.39 -5.67 -3.19
C GLY A 142 16.39 -6.68 -2.65
N LEU A 143 16.28 -7.79 -3.37
CA LEU A 143 15.47 -8.93 -2.99
C LEU A 143 16.25 -9.86 -2.09
N LEU A 144 15.69 -10.20 -0.93
CA LEU A 144 16.23 -11.23 -0.08
C LEU A 144 16.29 -12.55 -0.85
N GLN A 145 17.45 -13.18 -0.85
CA GLN A 145 17.62 -14.51 -1.43
C GLN A 145 17.33 -15.56 -0.36
N HIS A 146 16.46 -16.49 -0.70
CA HIS A 146 16.11 -17.64 0.15
C HIS A 146 16.88 -18.86 -0.34
N GLU A 147 17.51 -19.60 0.55
CA GLU A 147 18.13 -20.89 0.27
C GLU A 147 17.03 -21.97 0.15
N LEU A 148 16.98 -22.65 -0.97
CA LEU A 148 16.06 -23.75 -1.23
C LEU A 148 16.64 -25.07 -0.72
N GLU A 149 15.82 -26.12 -0.68
CA GLU A 149 16.23 -27.45 -0.19
C GLU A 149 17.39 -28.08 -1.00
N ASP A 150 17.52 -27.72 -2.28
CA ASP A 150 18.60 -28.13 -3.18
C ASP A 150 19.88 -27.29 -3.04
N GLY A 151 19.86 -26.25 -2.20
CA GLY A 151 20.96 -25.31 -1.99
C GLY A 151 21.00 -24.15 -2.99
N ASP A 152 20.06 -24.08 -3.94
CA ASP A 152 19.94 -22.96 -4.85
C ASP A 152 19.33 -21.74 -4.14
N LEU A 153 19.67 -20.54 -4.64
CA LEU A 153 19.13 -19.28 -4.12
C LEU A 153 17.97 -18.80 -4.98
N SER A 154 16.87 -18.42 -4.32
CA SER A 154 15.69 -17.89 -4.98
C SER A 154 15.24 -16.57 -4.36
N PRO A 155 14.83 -15.56 -5.16
CA PRO A 155 14.29 -14.29 -4.65
C PRO A 155 12.85 -14.43 -4.11
N TYR A 156 12.24 -15.57 -4.22
CA TYR A 156 10.94 -15.90 -3.63
C TYR A 156 10.86 -17.40 -3.27
N ILE A 157 9.95 -17.72 -2.37
CA ILE A 157 9.62 -19.11 -2.00
C ILE A 157 8.13 -19.36 -2.20
N GLU A 158 7.77 -20.60 -2.46
CA GLU A 158 6.38 -21.06 -2.41
C GLU A 158 5.93 -21.15 -0.95
N ILE A 159 4.71 -20.69 -0.67
CA ILE A 159 4.12 -20.69 0.67
C ILE A 159 2.83 -21.50 0.71
N ASP A 160 2.58 -22.11 1.88
CA ASP A 160 1.39 -22.91 2.09
C ASP A 160 0.11 -22.07 2.02
N SER A 161 -0.96 -22.69 1.54
CA SER A 161 -2.28 -22.05 1.43
C SER A 161 -2.90 -21.66 2.76
N SER A 162 -2.46 -22.27 3.87
CA SER A 162 -2.89 -21.88 5.24
C SER A 162 -2.41 -20.49 5.65
N LEU A 163 -1.43 -19.92 4.94
CA LEU A 163 -0.93 -18.57 5.14
C LEU A 163 -1.77 -17.48 4.43
N LYS A 164 -2.83 -17.87 3.71
CA LYS A 164 -3.76 -16.92 3.10
C LYS A 164 -4.41 -16.06 4.17
N PRO A 165 -4.41 -14.73 4.00
CA PRO A 165 -5.04 -13.85 4.96
C PRO A 165 -6.56 -13.99 4.90
N GLU A 166 -7.15 -14.28 6.05
CA GLU A 166 -8.60 -14.25 6.26
C GLU A 166 -8.95 -13.02 7.10
N PHE A 167 -9.51 -12.02 6.47
CA PHE A 167 -10.02 -10.85 7.16
C PHE A 167 -11.49 -10.62 6.81
N LYS A 168 -12.29 -10.21 7.79
CA LYS A 168 -13.76 -10.06 7.65
C LYS A 168 -14.20 -9.28 6.42
N ARG A 169 -13.36 -8.37 5.93
CA ARG A 169 -13.65 -7.50 4.78
C ARG A 169 -12.75 -7.75 3.58
N CYS A 170 -11.84 -8.70 3.66
CA CYS A 170 -11.05 -9.11 2.52
C CYS A 170 -10.51 -10.53 2.78
N THR A 171 -10.96 -11.47 2.00
CA THR A 171 -10.49 -12.85 2.07
C THR A 171 -9.80 -13.20 0.76
N VAL A 172 -8.54 -13.59 0.86
CA VAL A 172 -7.78 -14.11 -0.28
C VAL A 172 -8.11 -15.60 -0.45
N THR A 173 -8.73 -15.94 -1.56
CA THR A 173 -9.06 -17.34 -1.90
C THR A 173 -8.06 -17.92 -2.89
N ASN A 174 -8.22 -17.61 -4.17
CA ASN A 174 -7.35 -18.08 -5.24
C ASN A 174 -6.37 -17.01 -5.73
N HIS A 175 -6.74 -15.74 -5.59
CA HIS A 175 -5.98 -14.59 -6.05
C HIS A 175 -5.95 -13.50 -4.98
N GLY A 176 -4.88 -12.76 -4.91
CA GLY A 176 -4.75 -11.60 -4.05
C GLY A 176 -3.32 -11.32 -3.64
N THR A 177 -3.14 -10.23 -2.92
CA THR A 177 -1.84 -9.77 -2.45
C THR A 177 -1.93 -9.33 -1.00
N GLN A 178 -0.90 -9.61 -0.23
CA GLN A 178 -0.65 -8.99 1.06
C GLN A 178 0.74 -8.36 1.04
N VAL A 179 0.85 -7.08 1.38
CA VAL A 179 2.12 -6.39 1.58
C VAL A 179 2.22 -5.97 3.04
N THR A 180 3.27 -6.41 3.72
CA THR A 180 3.53 -6.11 5.13
C THR A 180 4.81 -5.28 5.26
N LEU A 181 4.74 -4.19 6.03
CA LEU A 181 5.83 -3.25 6.26
C LEU A 181 6.52 -3.55 7.59
N LEU A 182 7.80 -3.96 7.55
CA LEU A 182 8.54 -4.32 8.75
C LEU A 182 9.05 -3.11 9.55
N GLY A 183 9.23 -1.96 8.89
CA GLY A 183 9.71 -0.73 9.52
C GLY A 183 11.22 -0.60 9.49
N ASP A 184 11.76 0.16 10.45
CA ASP A 184 13.21 0.42 10.59
C ASP A 184 13.90 -0.63 11.49
N GLN A 185 13.13 -1.34 12.30
CA GLN A 185 13.62 -2.30 13.28
C GLN A 185 12.60 -3.41 13.52
N PRO A 186 13.05 -4.63 13.87
CA PRO A 186 12.18 -5.77 14.12
C PRO A 186 11.09 -5.50 15.17
N GLU A 187 11.42 -4.76 16.24
CA GLU A 187 10.52 -4.48 17.37
C GLU A 187 9.54 -3.31 17.11
N GLN A 188 9.68 -2.60 16.01
CA GLN A 188 8.83 -1.46 15.68
C GLN A 188 7.39 -1.88 15.41
N ASP A 189 6.43 -1.28 16.11
CA ASP A 189 5.01 -1.34 15.76
C ASP A 189 4.74 -0.36 14.60
N THR A 190 4.64 -0.87 13.37
CA THR A 190 4.39 -0.04 12.18
C THR A 190 2.91 0.23 11.95
N TYR A 191 2.01 -0.49 12.62
CA TYR A 191 0.57 -0.31 12.50
C TYR A 191 0.08 0.97 13.17
N LEU A 192 0.71 1.39 14.26
CA LEU A 192 0.46 2.67 14.92
C LEU A 192 1.79 3.42 15.07
N PRO A 193 2.26 4.09 14.01
CA PRO A 193 3.52 4.80 14.06
C PRO A 193 3.47 5.93 15.11
N LYS A 194 4.60 6.21 15.74
CA LYS A 194 4.71 7.25 16.79
C LYS A 194 4.26 8.64 16.30
N ASP A 195 4.43 8.89 15.00
CA ASP A 195 4.11 10.16 14.32
C ASP A 195 2.65 10.23 13.83
N ALA A 196 1.81 9.28 14.20
CA ALA A 196 0.40 9.26 13.81
C ALA A 196 -0.34 10.44 14.46
N VAL A 197 -0.38 11.58 13.77
CA VAL A 197 -0.97 12.85 14.21
C VAL A 197 -2.44 12.70 14.68
N TYR A 198 -3.15 11.70 14.17
CA TYR A 198 -4.57 11.49 14.42
C TYR A 198 -4.87 10.25 15.27
N GLY A 199 -3.89 9.74 16.00
CA GLY A 199 -4.06 8.55 16.83
C GLY A 199 -4.60 7.33 16.06
N PRO A 200 -5.49 6.53 16.64
CA PRO A 200 -5.93 5.26 16.05
C PRO A 200 -6.63 5.36 14.69
N ASN A 201 -7.11 6.55 14.33
CA ASN A 201 -7.85 6.79 13.08
C ASN A 201 -7.00 7.41 11.97
N TRP A 202 -5.69 7.58 12.19
CA TRP A 202 -4.80 8.30 11.30
C TRP A 202 -4.90 7.82 9.85
N LEU A 203 -4.89 6.52 9.64
CA LEU A 203 -4.89 5.90 8.30
C LEU A 203 -6.21 6.12 7.56
N ALA A 204 -7.35 5.96 8.26
CA ALA A 204 -8.65 6.20 7.67
C ALA A 204 -8.84 7.67 7.29
N ARG A 205 -8.34 8.61 8.11
CA ARG A 205 -8.35 10.04 7.80
C ARG A 205 -7.46 10.35 6.61
N TYR A 206 -6.24 9.83 6.60
CA TYR A 206 -5.31 10.01 5.49
C TYR A 206 -5.94 9.56 4.17
N LEU A 207 -6.45 8.34 4.10
CA LEU A 207 -7.04 7.80 2.87
C LEU A 207 -8.28 8.59 2.41
N ASN A 208 -9.18 8.94 3.33
CA ASN A 208 -10.33 9.79 2.97
C ASN A 208 -9.93 11.18 2.46
N SER A 209 -8.78 11.71 2.87
CA SER A 209 -8.27 13.00 2.38
C SER A 209 -7.51 12.90 1.05
N ARG A 210 -7.06 11.71 0.67
CA ARG A 210 -6.27 11.50 -0.55
C ARG A 210 -7.09 11.06 -1.76
N TYR A 211 -8.20 10.38 -1.52
CA TYR A 211 -9.09 9.94 -2.60
C TYR A 211 -10.30 10.86 -2.70
N LEU A 212 -10.56 11.37 -3.89
CA LEU A 212 -11.80 12.09 -4.16
C LEU A 212 -13.00 11.13 -4.05
N SER A 213 -12.87 9.96 -4.67
CA SER A 213 -13.80 8.83 -4.57
C SER A 213 -13.02 7.53 -4.72
N VAL A 214 -13.51 6.47 -4.11
CA VAL A 214 -13.06 5.10 -4.36
C VAL A 214 -13.84 4.56 -5.56
N PRO A 215 -13.24 3.79 -6.48
CA PRO A 215 -13.97 3.16 -7.58
C PRO A 215 -15.16 2.33 -7.09
N GLU A 216 -16.25 2.28 -7.87
CA GLU A 216 -17.50 1.64 -7.45
C GLU A 216 -17.35 0.12 -7.23
N ASN A 217 -16.45 -0.52 -7.98
CA ASN A 217 -16.14 -1.94 -7.88
C ASN A 217 -15.12 -2.27 -6.79
N VAL A 218 -14.69 -1.30 -5.95
CA VAL A 218 -13.71 -1.48 -4.90
C VAL A 218 -14.28 -1.16 -3.52
N GLU A 219 -14.27 -2.12 -2.63
CA GLU A 219 -14.45 -1.87 -1.19
C GLU A 219 -13.09 -1.61 -0.54
N LEU A 220 -12.83 -0.37 -0.11
CA LEU A 220 -11.63 0.00 0.64
C LEU A 220 -11.96 0.19 2.12
N ALA A 221 -11.31 -0.58 2.98
CA ALA A 221 -11.52 -0.55 4.43
C ALA A 221 -10.21 -0.39 5.21
N VAL A 222 -10.32 0.13 6.42
CA VAL A 222 -9.22 0.22 7.39
C VAL A 222 -9.69 -0.40 8.71
N SER A 223 -8.87 -1.29 9.27
CA SER A 223 -9.03 -1.76 10.65
C SER A 223 -8.42 -0.72 11.58
N CYS A 224 -9.22 -0.03 12.38
CA CYS A 224 -8.76 0.97 13.35
C CYS A 224 -8.78 0.39 14.77
N ASN A 225 -7.72 0.64 15.53
CA ASN A 225 -7.70 0.34 16.95
C ASN A 225 -8.34 1.50 17.73
N VAL A 226 -9.61 1.38 18.08
CA VAL A 226 -10.39 2.50 18.63
C VAL A 226 -10.47 2.48 20.15
N HIS A 227 -10.51 1.29 20.74
CA HIS A 227 -10.73 1.10 22.18
C HIS A 227 -10.04 -0.17 22.68
N LYS A 228 -9.99 -0.32 24.00
CA LYS A 228 -9.67 -1.61 24.64
C LYS A 228 -10.97 -2.29 25.06
N ASN A 229 -10.99 -3.61 24.99
CA ASN A 229 -12.02 -4.43 25.63
C ASN A 229 -11.87 -4.36 27.16
N GLU A 230 -12.83 -4.89 27.91
CA GLU A 230 -12.80 -4.93 29.38
C GLU A 230 -11.58 -5.70 29.93
N ASP A 231 -11.11 -6.69 29.19
CA ASP A 231 -9.89 -7.46 29.48
C ASP A 231 -8.58 -6.77 29.08
N GLY A 232 -8.65 -5.52 28.59
CA GLY A 232 -7.49 -4.74 28.15
C GLY A 232 -7.02 -5.05 26.74
N THR A 233 -7.60 -6.02 26.04
CA THR A 233 -7.24 -6.36 24.65
C THR A 233 -7.69 -5.27 23.67
N PRO A 234 -6.97 -5.04 22.55
CA PRO A 234 -7.35 -4.06 21.55
C PRO A 234 -8.70 -4.39 20.91
N LYS A 235 -9.60 -3.42 20.86
CA LYS A 235 -10.86 -3.50 20.12
C LYS A 235 -10.71 -2.80 18.80
N TYR A 236 -10.81 -3.54 17.71
CA TYR A 236 -10.70 -3.02 16.35
C TYR A 236 -12.06 -2.69 15.76
N GLN A 237 -12.14 -1.52 15.12
CA GLN A 237 -13.30 -1.11 14.33
C GLN A 237 -12.89 -1.04 12.87
N ILE A 238 -13.72 -1.61 12.00
CA ILE A 238 -13.55 -1.48 10.55
C ILE A 238 -14.21 -0.18 10.10
N ARG A 239 -13.45 0.66 9.40
CA ARG A 239 -13.93 1.89 8.78
C ARG A 239 -13.83 1.78 7.26
N MET A 240 -14.95 2.02 6.58
CA MET A 240 -15.00 2.11 5.12
C MET A 240 -14.47 3.47 4.67
N ILE A 241 -13.61 3.45 3.68
CA ILE A 241 -13.10 4.66 3.03
C ILE A 241 -14.04 5.03 1.88
N LYS A 242 -14.55 6.25 1.92
CA LYS A 242 -15.52 6.77 0.94
C LYS A 242 -14.94 7.86 0.04
N GLY A 243 -13.85 8.49 0.48
CA GLY A 243 -13.24 9.64 -0.19
C GLY A 243 -13.94 10.97 0.08
N MET A 244 -13.29 12.07 -0.30
CA MET A 244 -13.73 13.43 0.01
C MET A 244 -15.10 13.79 -0.57
N ARG A 245 -15.41 13.31 -1.78
CA ARG A 245 -16.71 13.61 -2.43
C ARG A 245 -17.88 13.20 -1.55
N TYR A 246 -17.85 11.98 -1.00
CA TYR A 246 -18.92 11.49 -0.12
C TYR A 246 -19.14 12.40 1.09
N TYR A 247 -18.07 12.85 1.74
CA TYR A 247 -18.18 13.72 2.90
C TYR A 247 -18.62 15.13 2.51
N ASN A 248 -18.11 15.66 1.40
CA ASN A 248 -18.51 16.96 0.89
C ASN A 248 -20.02 16.97 0.53
N GLU A 249 -20.52 15.94 -0.15
CA GLU A 249 -21.93 15.81 -0.47
C GLU A 249 -22.79 15.65 0.79
N LYS A 250 -22.36 14.85 1.74
CA LYS A 250 -23.08 14.56 2.99
C LYS A 250 -23.22 15.81 3.90
N TYR A 251 -22.23 16.69 3.89
CA TYR A 251 -22.15 17.83 4.83
C TYR A 251 -22.23 19.19 4.14
N SER A 252 -22.52 19.24 2.86
CA SER A 252 -22.77 20.50 2.17
C SER A 252 -24.20 20.99 2.41
N THR A 253 -24.32 22.30 2.58
CA THR A 253 -25.61 23.00 2.57
C THR A 253 -26.03 23.32 1.14
N HIS A 254 -25.07 23.57 0.27
CA HIS A 254 -25.27 23.84 -1.13
C HIS A 254 -24.16 23.19 -1.94
N SER A 255 -24.49 22.73 -3.14
CA SER A 255 -23.50 22.20 -4.07
C SER A 255 -23.94 22.43 -5.51
N GLY A 256 -23.02 22.32 -6.45
CA GLY A 256 -23.34 22.43 -7.86
C GLY A 256 -22.17 22.04 -8.74
N VAL A 257 -22.46 22.04 -10.05
CA VAL A 257 -21.48 21.77 -11.09
C VAL A 257 -21.48 22.94 -12.07
N LEU A 258 -20.31 23.55 -12.26
CA LEU A 258 -20.12 24.61 -13.24
C LEU A 258 -19.39 24.04 -14.46
N PRO A 259 -20.03 23.96 -15.62
CA PRO A 259 -19.34 23.56 -16.84
C PRO A 259 -18.40 24.66 -17.30
N ILE A 260 -17.14 24.33 -17.56
CA ILE A 260 -16.17 25.20 -18.21
C ILE A 260 -15.63 24.47 -19.45
N LYS A 261 -15.05 25.23 -20.41
CA LYS A 261 -14.55 24.62 -21.65
C LYS A 261 -13.58 23.47 -21.37
N GLY A 262 -13.97 22.24 -21.68
CA GLY A 262 -13.16 21.02 -21.51
C GLY A 262 -13.12 20.45 -20.09
N ALA A 263 -13.87 21.02 -19.12
CA ALA A 263 -13.88 20.52 -17.74
C ALA A 263 -15.22 20.79 -17.03
N LYS A 264 -15.37 20.17 -15.85
CA LYS A 264 -16.48 20.45 -14.92
C LYS A 264 -15.90 20.80 -13.57
N VAL A 265 -16.32 21.92 -12.97
CA VAL A 265 -15.96 22.32 -11.61
C VAL A 265 -17.10 21.92 -10.69
N HIS A 266 -16.82 20.98 -9.80
CA HIS A 266 -17.73 20.62 -8.72
C HIS A 266 -17.42 21.51 -7.52
N TRP A 267 -18.42 22.06 -6.88
CA TRP A 267 -18.25 22.88 -5.70
C TRP A 267 -19.26 22.49 -4.61
N TRP A 268 -18.85 22.67 -3.36
CA TRP A 268 -19.63 22.40 -2.16
C TRP A 268 -19.45 23.51 -1.15
N VAL A 269 -20.57 24.00 -0.59
CA VAL A 269 -20.55 24.90 0.56
C VAL A 269 -20.76 24.03 1.80
N LEU A 270 -19.72 23.88 2.59
CA LEU A 270 -19.77 23.09 3.80
C LEU A 270 -20.33 23.90 4.95
N GLU A 271 -21.13 23.27 5.81
CA GLU A 271 -21.60 23.88 7.04
C GLU A 271 -20.41 24.22 7.96
N GLY A 272 -20.37 25.45 8.48
CA GLY A 272 -19.31 25.89 9.38
C GLY A 272 -19.25 25.00 10.63
N LEU A 273 -18.15 24.29 10.80
CA LEU A 273 -17.96 23.37 11.93
C LEU A 273 -17.55 24.15 13.17
N LYS A 274 -18.41 24.16 14.19
CA LYS A 274 -18.06 24.66 15.53
C LYS A 274 -17.04 23.74 16.24
N ASN A 275 -16.97 22.46 15.84
CA ASN A 275 -15.96 21.49 16.27
C ASN A 275 -15.57 20.63 15.07
N PRO A 276 -14.27 20.32 14.86
CA PRO A 276 -13.86 19.41 13.80
C PRO A 276 -14.52 18.05 14.01
N ARG A 277 -15.31 17.61 13.04
CA ARG A 277 -15.92 16.27 13.09
C ARG A 277 -14.82 15.23 12.95
N PRO A 278 -14.84 14.15 13.75
CA PRO A 278 -13.76 13.13 13.73
C PRO A 278 -13.55 12.48 12.36
N GLU A 279 -14.51 12.64 11.47
CA GLU A 279 -14.55 12.03 10.13
C GLU A 279 -13.91 12.90 9.05
N PHE A 280 -13.74 14.21 9.33
CA PHE A 280 -13.07 15.12 8.40
C PHE A 280 -11.56 15.16 8.67
N PRO A 281 -10.73 15.09 7.64
CA PRO A 281 -9.34 15.47 7.75
C PRO A 281 -9.29 16.98 8.04
N SER A 282 -8.69 17.35 9.15
CA SER A 282 -8.37 18.74 9.48
C SER A 282 -7.17 19.23 8.69
#